data_b01c0260576223cce99a1a0af37e11cb
#
_entry.id   b01c0260576223cce99a1a0af37e11cb
#
_cell.length_a   1.000
_cell.length_b   1.000
_cell.length_c   1.000
_cell.angle_alpha   90.00
_cell.angle_beta   90.00
_cell.angle_gamma   90.00
#
_symmetry.space_group_name_H-M   'P 1'
#
loop_
_entity.id
_entity.type
_entity.pdbx_description
1 polymer ?
#
loop_
_entity_poly.entity_id
_entity_poly.type
_entity_poly.pdbx_seq_one_letter_code
_entity_poly.pdbx_strand_id
1 'polypeptide(L)'
;TFSIGFKDNPFIDETYYARLVAKKIHSQHTEIQIDNAKLEESLFEILNNIDEPFADSSAIAVHVLCKYVKPHVTVALSGDGADEIFAGYHKHFAHYNQLQHKGLNSVVAAAYPLLKHLPQSRSNALFNVFRKIVKYAEGASMTTAEAYYKWCSFASENDALALLHDTNVDVTALKSRYFTFGEAVTMNDILLADQKLVLANDMLTKVDRMSMDNSLEVRTPFLDHTFVEFVNSLPSEYKINGK
;
A
#
# COMPACT_ATOMS: atom_id res chain seq x y z
N THR A 1 -6.96 19.67 -10.79
CA THR A 1 -6.36 18.55 -10.06
C THR A 1 -5.83 19.01 -8.71
N PHE A 2 -5.74 18.11 -7.75
CA PHE A 2 -5.30 18.41 -6.38
C PHE A 2 -4.20 17.44 -5.98
N SER A 3 -3.25 17.90 -5.18
CA SER A 3 -2.26 17.05 -4.52
C SER A 3 -1.96 17.55 -3.11
N ILE A 4 -1.45 16.65 -2.28
CA ILE A 4 -1.03 16.95 -0.92
C ILE A 4 0.50 16.79 -0.82
N GLY A 5 1.15 17.71 -0.12
CA GLY A 5 2.57 17.69 0.17
C GLY A 5 2.85 17.78 1.66
N PHE A 6 4.06 17.42 2.07
CA PHE A 6 4.46 17.32 3.47
C PHE A 6 5.64 18.23 3.74
N LYS A 7 5.39 19.39 4.39
CA LYS A 7 6.43 20.39 4.69
C LYS A 7 7.57 19.81 5.52
N ASP A 8 7.24 18.97 6.50
CA ASP A 8 8.20 18.45 7.47
C ASP A 8 8.86 17.14 7.04
N ASN A 9 8.42 16.54 5.91
CA ASN A 9 8.95 15.27 5.44
C ASN A 9 9.10 15.21 3.92
N PRO A 10 10.18 15.78 3.36
CA PRO A 10 10.43 15.80 1.92
C PRO A 10 10.57 14.40 1.26
N PHE A 11 10.87 13.35 2.06
CA PHE A 11 11.06 11.99 1.52
C PHE A 11 9.77 11.30 1.09
N ILE A 12 8.63 11.81 1.56
CA ILE A 12 7.30 11.29 1.18
C ILE A 12 6.50 12.31 0.37
N ASP A 13 7.10 13.48 0.06
CA ASP A 13 6.46 14.52 -0.74
C ASP A 13 6.57 14.19 -2.23
N GLU A 14 5.44 13.91 -2.86
CA GLU A 14 5.31 13.57 -4.29
C GLU A 14 4.77 14.74 -5.12
N THR A 15 4.65 15.95 -4.58
CA THR A 15 4.09 17.12 -5.27
C THR A 15 4.86 17.48 -6.54
N TYR A 16 6.16 17.19 -6.60
CA TYR A 16 6.94 17.35 -7.82
C TYR A 16 6.35 16.56 -8.99
N TYR A 17 6.03 15.29 -8.77
CA TYR A 17 5.44 14.43 -9.81
C TYR A 17 4.01 14.85 -10.15
N ALA A 18 3.23 15.25 -9.16
CA ALA A 18 1.89 15.79 -9.36
C ALA A 18 1.91 17.03 -10.27
N ARG A 19 2.85 17.96 -10.06
CA ARG A 19 3.05 19.13 -10.93
C ARG A 19 3.43 18.74 -12.36
N LEU A 20 4.30 17.73 -12.54
CA LEU A 20 4.66 17.26 -13.88
C LEU A 20 3.44 16.72 -14.63
N VAL A 21 2.61 15.92 -13.98
CA VAL A 21 1.38 15.39 -14.57
C VAL A 21 0.41 16.52 -14.88
N ALA A 22 0.13 17.39 -13.92
CA ALA A 22 -0.78 18.53 -14.08
C ALA A 22 -0.39 19.41 -15.27
N LYS A 23 0.92 19.69 -15.41
CA LYS A 23 1.46 20.42 -16.56
C LYS A 23 1.24 19.68 -17.88
N LYS A 24 1.44 18.36 -17.87
CA LYS A 24 1.28 17.52 -19.08
C LYS A 24 -0.14 17.48 -19.59
N ILE A 25 -1.12 17.45 -18.70
CA ILE A 25 -2.54 17.38 -19.03
C ILE A 25 -3.21 18.77 -19.05
N HIS A 26 -2.44 19.84 -18.86
CA HIS A 26 -2.92 21.23 -18.85
C HIS A 26 -4.06 21.48 -17.84
N SER A 27 -4.02 20.82 -16.68
CA SER A 27 -5.03 21.01 -15.64
C SER A 27 -4.72 22.21 -14.75
N GLN A 28 -5.79 22.83 -14.22
CA GLN A 28 -5.65 23.72 -13.06
C GLN A 28 -5.28 22.87 -11.85
N HIS A 29 -4.12 23.13 -11.26
CA HIS A 29 -3.56 22.33 -10.18
C HIS A 29 -3.49 23.12 -8.87
N THR A 30 -4.05 22.55 -7.81
CA THR A 30 -3.96 23.06 -6.45
C THR A 30 -3.12 22.10 -5.62
N GLU A 31 -2.05 22.62 -5.02
CA GLU A 31 -1.16 21.90 -4.14
C GLU A 31 -1.40 22.32 -2.69
N ILE A 32 -1.68 21.36 -1.84
CA ILE A 32 -1.99 21.54 -0.42
C ILE A 32 -0.77 21.09 0.37
N GLN A 33 -0.13 22.04 1.09
CA GLN A 33 1.03 21.74 1.93
C GLN A 33 0.60 21.64 3.38
N ILE A 34 0.80 20.47 3.99
CA ILE A 34 0.48 20.21 5.40
C ILE A 34 1.74 20.02 6.23
N ASP A 35 1.62 20.32 7.50
CA ASP A 35 2.61 20.13 8.54
C ASP A 35 2.15 19.10 9.57
N ASN A 36 3.04 18.74 10.50
CA ASN A 36 2.73 17.76 11.53
C ASN A 36 1.59 18.19 12.46
N ALA A 37 1.44 19.47 12.74
CA ALA A 37 0.36 20.00 13.60
C ALA A 37 -1.02 19.75 12.94
N LYS A 38 -1.11 19.94 11.63
CA LYS A 38 -2.35 19.68 10.88
C LYS A 38 -2.66 18.19 10.78
N LEU A 39 -1.64 17.34 10.68
CA LEU A 39 -1.82 15.89 10.73
C LEU A 39 -2.36 15.44 12.09
N GLU A 40 -1.82 15.97 13.19
CA GLU A 40 -2.26 15.66 14.54
C GLU A 40 -3.72 16.09 14.79
N GLU A 41 -4.09 17.31 14.40
CA GLU A 41 -5.48 17.80 14.48
C GLU A 41 -6.44 16.87 13.72
N SER A 42 -6.08 16.50 12.50
CA SER A 42 -6.91 15.63 11.64
C SER A 42 -7.00 14.19 12.15
N LEU A 43 -5.98 13.70 12.86
CA LEU A 43 -6.02 12.38 13.50
C LEU A 43 -7.17 12.30 14.51
N PHE A 44 -7.36 13.32 15.36
CA PHE A 44 -8.45 13.31 16.34
C PHE A 44 -9.82 13.46 15.68
N GLU A 45 -9.94 14.22 14.57
CA GLU A 45 -11.17 14.26 13.79
C GLU A 45 -11.55 12.85 13.28
N ILE A 46 -10.61 12.13 12.68
CA ILE A 46 -10.80 10.78 12.15
C ILE A 46 -11.18 9.79 13.27
N LEU A 47 -10.45 9.81 14.39
CA LEU A 47 -10.70 8.89 15.51
C LEU A 47 -12.10 9.05 16.12
N ASN A 48 -12.70 10.23 16.02
CA ASN A 48 -14.06 10.47 16.48
C ASN A 48 -15.13 9.96 15.50
N ASN A 49 -14.79 9.78 14.22
CA ASN A 49 -15.73 9.46 13.15
C ASN A 49 -15.57 8.01 12.63
N ILE A 50 -14.55 7.28 13.10
CA ILE A 50 -14.26 5.92 12.63
C ILE A 50 -14.93 4.89 13.54
N ASP A 51 -15.71 3.98 12.95
CA ASP A 51 -16.46 2.94 13.69
C ASP A 51 -15.59 1.72 14.00
N GLU A 52 -14.58 1.45 13.21
CA GLU A 52 -13.69 0.29 13.35
C GLU A 52 -12.22 0.74 13.35
N PRO A 53 -11.34 0.08 14.12
CA PRO A 53 -9.92 0.35 14.08
C PRO A 53 -9.36 0.23 12.66
N PHE A 54 -8.60 1.23 12.22
CA PHE A 54 -7.99 1.29 10.91
C PHE A 54 -6.50 1.66 11.03
N ALA A 55 -5.60 0.83 10.50
CA ALA A 55 -4.17 0.92 10.77
C ALA A 55 -3.35 1.68 9.71
N ASP A 56 -3.90 1.99 8.54
CA ASP A 56 -3.16 2.75 7.51
C ASP A 56 -3.13 4.24 7.83
N SER A 57 -1.97 4.73 8.28
CA SER A 57 -1.76 6.13 8.62
C SER A 57 -1.92 7.10 7.44
N SER A 58 -1.90 6.61 6.18
CA SER A 58 -2.16 7.45 5.01
C SER A 58 -3.61 7.96 4.95
N ALA A 59 -4.52 7.36 5.73
CA ALA A 59 -5.88 7.85 5.92
C ALA A 59 -5.92 9.32 6.35
N ILE A 60 -4.98 9.76 7.19
CA ILE A 60 -4.91 11.15 7.67
C ILE A 60 -4.69 12.10 6.48
N ALA A 61 -3.75 11.77 5.60
CA ALA A 61 -3.47 12.58 4.41
C ALA A 61 -4.67 12.61 3.45
N VAL A 62 -5.33 11.46 3.24
CA VAL A 62 -6.53 11.37 2.39
C VAL A 62 -7.68 12.20 2.98
N HIS A 63 -7.91 12.12 4.29
CA HIS A 63 -8.93 12.93 4.97
C HIS A 63 -8.69 14.43 4.77
N VAL A 64 -7.46 14.90 5.03
CA VAL A 64 -7.09 16.31 4.84
C VAL A 64 -7.28 16.72 3.37
N LEU A 65 -6.83 15.90 2.42
CA LEU A 65 -7.02 16.17 1.00
C LEU A 65 -8.50 16.32 0.65
N CYS A 66 -9.35 15.39 1.08
CA CYS A 66 -10.80 15.44 0.84
C CYS A 66 -11.44 16.69 1.44
N LYS A 67 -11.06 17.06 2.65
CA LYS A 67 -11.54 18.29 3.34
C LYS A 67 -11.23 19.55 2.52
N TYR A 68 -10.03 19.64 1.93
CA TYR A 68 -9.65 20.77 1.08
C TYR A 68 -10.25 20.73 -0.33
N VAL A 69 -10.51 19.55 -0.86
CA VAL A 69 -11.08 19.35 -2.22
C VAL A 69 -12.58 19.64 -2.25
N LYS A 70 -13.31 19.29 -1.19
CA LYS A 70 -14.77 19.39 -1.10
C LYS A 70 -15.34 20.77 -1.45
N PRO A 71 -14.75 21.90 -1.03
CA PRO A 71 -15.27 23.23 -1.40
C PRO A 71 -15.21 23.53 -2.90
N HIS A 72 -14.42 22.78 -3.66
CA HIS A 72 -14.19 23.03 -5.09
C HIS A 72 -14.99 22.08 -5.99
N VAL A 73 -15.26 20.84 -5.53
CA VAL A 73 -15.93 19.80 -6.33
C VAL A 73 -16.79 18.90 -5.46
N THR A 74 -17.84 18.33 -6.05
CA THR A 74 -18.70 17.34 -5.39
C THR A 74 -18.20 15.92 -5.63
N VAL A 75 -17.59 15.68 -6.80
CA VAL A 75 -17.04 14.38 -7.25
C VAL A 75 -15.58 14.58 -7.65
N ALA A 76 -14.71 13.67 -7.22
CA ALA A 76 -13.31 13.62 -7.61
C ALA A 76 -12.98 12.24 -8.21
N LEU A 77 -11.99 12.20 -9.11
CA LEU A 77 -11.43 10.95 -9.61
C LEU A 77 -10.12 10.67 -8.89
N SER A 78 -9.95 9.41 -8.49
CA SER A 78 -8.74 8.91 -7.83
C SER A 78 -8.03 7.85 -8.68
N GLY A 79 -6.73 7.68 -8.42
CA GLY A 79 -5.89 6.64 -9.03
C GLY A 79 -5.87 5.32 -8.30
N ASP A 80 -6.67 5.15 -7.25
CA ASP A 80 -6.68 3.93 -6.44
C ASP A 80 -7.01 2.70 -7.29
N GLY A 81 -6.38 1.57 -6.95
CA GLY A 81 -6.47 0.32 -7.69
C GLY A 81 -5.40 0.14 -8.76
N ALA A 82 -4.73 1.21 -9.21
CA ALA A 82 -3.72 1.12 -10.27
C ALA A 82 -2.51 0.27 -9.83
N ASP A 83 -2.04 0.43 -8.61
CA ASP A 83 -0.89 -0.32 -8.10
C ASP A 83 -1.18 -1.82 -7.98
N GLU A 84 -2.40 -2.20 -7.59
CA GLU A 84 -2.82 -3.58 -7.43
C GLU A 84 -3.01 -4.31 -8.76
N ILE A 85 -3.39 -3.59 -9.82
CA ILE A 85 -3.58 -4.21 -11.14
C ILE A 85 -2.32 -4.15 -12.00
N PHE A 86 -1.41 -3.18 -11.79
CA PHE A 86 -0.19 -2.95 -12.58
C PHE A 86 1.12 -3.20 -11.83
N ALA A 87 1.09 -3.82 -10.66
CA ALA A 87 2.27 -4.15 -9.85
C ALA A 87 3.10 -2.93 -9.39
N GLY A 88 2.45 -1.83 -9.00
CA GLY A 88 3.11 -0.57 -8.65
C GLY A 88 3.85 -0.57 -7.30
N TYR A 89 3.48 -1.44 -6.36
CA TYR A 89 4.09 -1.46 -5.03
C TYR A 89 5.48 -2.11 -4.97
N HIS A 90 6.32 -1.62 -4.09
CA HIS A 90 7.62 -2.25 -3.82
C HIS A 90 7.53 -3.73 -3.40
N LYS A 91 6.44 -4.15 -2.74
CA LYS A 91 6.22 -5.55 -2.39
C LYS A 91 6.01 -6.43 -3.63
N HIS A 92 5.41 -5.91 -4.70
CA HIS A 92 5.26 -6.63 -5.96
C HIS A 92 6.63 -6.89 -6.62
N PHE A 93 7.51 -5.88 -6.58
CA PHE A 93 8.88 -6.05 -7.04
C PHE A 93 9.67 -7.04 -6.18
N ALA A 94 9.44 -7.06 -4.87
CA ALA A 94 10.03 -8.06 -3.99
C ALA A 94 9.55 -9.48 -4.34
N HIS A 95 8.27 -9.68 -4.60
CA HIS A 95 7.74 -10.97 -5.05
C HIS A 95 8.27 -11.37 -6.42
N TYR A 96 8.32 -10.44 -7.36
CA TYR A 96 8.93 -10.70 -8.66
C TYR A 96 10.36 -11.24 -8.51
N ASN A 97 11.19 -10.58 -7.71
CA ASN A 97 12.55 -11.06 -7.44
C ASN A 97 12.57 -12.40 -6.71
N GLN A 98 11.66 -12.64 -5.76
CA GLN A 98 11.56 -13.92 -5.06
C GLN A 98 11.25 -15.07 -6.03
N LEU A 99 10.35 -14.86 -6.99
CA LEU A 99 9.97 -15.86 -7.98
C LEU A 99 11.09 -16.12 -9.01
N GLN A 100 11.81 -15.06 -9.43
CA GLN A 100 12.83 -15.16 -10.49
C GLN A 100 14.21 -15.63 -9.99
N HIS A 101 14.58 -15.33 -8.74
CA HIS A 101 15.95 -15.47 -8.25
C HIS A 101 16.07 -16.39 -7.03
N LYS A 102 15.57 -17.63 -7.12
CA LYS A 102 15.55 -18.61 -6.01
C LYS A 102 16.92 -18.81 -5.33
N GLY A 103 18.01 -18.89 -6.11
CA GLY A 103 19.37 -19.03 -5.55
C GLY A 103 19.83 -17.83 -4.75
N LEU A 104 19.55 -16.62 -5.23
CA LEU A 104 19.86 -15.38 -4.51
C LEU A 104 19.06 -15.27 -3.22
N ASN A 105 17.80 -15.69 -3.24
CA ASN A 105 16.94 -15.68 -2.05
C ASN A 105 17.55 -16.46 -0.89
N SER A 106 18.11 -17.63 -1.16
CA SER A 106 18.77 -18.46 -0.13
C SER A 106 19.98 -17.76 0.48
N VAL A 107 20.80 -17.07 -0.33
CA VAL A 107 21.95 -16.31 0.15
C VAL A 107 21.51 -15.12 1.01
N VAL A 108 20.51 -14.36 0.54
CA VAL A 108 19.99 -13.20 1.25
C VAL A 108 19.32 -13.62 2.56
N ALA A 109 18.58 -14.71 2.56
CA ALA A 109 17.96 -15.28 3.76
C ALA A 109 19.02 -15.74 4.80
N ALA A 110 20.11 -16.37 4.37
CA ALA A 110 21.20 -16.75 5.24
C ALA A 110 21.92 -15.52 5.87
N ALA A 111 21.93 -14.40 5.17
CA ALA A 111 22.49 -13.14 5.68
C ALA A 111 21.54 -12.38 6.65
N TYR A 112 20.25 -12.76 6.73
CA TYR A 112 19.25 -12.04 7.53
C TYR A 112 19.64 -11.82 9.00
N PRO A 113 20.24 -12.80 9.73
CA PRO A 113 20.66 -12.59 11.12
C PRO A 113 21.64 -11.43 11.32
N LEU A 114 22.44 -11.12 10.30
CA LEU A 114 23.35 -9.96 10.28
C LEU A 114 22.62 -8.70 9.82
N LEU A 115 21.83 -8.80 8.76
CA LEU A 115 21.14 -7.67 8.15
C LEU A 115 20.11 -7.03 9.09
N LYS A 116 19.42 -7.80 9.94
CA LYS A 116 18.42 -7.28 10.89
C LYS A 116 18.96 -6.25 11.87
N HIS A 117 20.27 -6.19 12.09
CA HIS A 117 20.92 -5.21 12.97
C HIS A 117 21.26 -3.88 12.27
N LEU A 118 21.03 -3.77 10.95
CA LEU A 118 21.24 -2.53 10.23
C LEU A 118 20.23 -1.47 10.69
N PRO A 119 20.65 -0.18 10.76
CA PRO A 119 19.75 0.90 11.11
C PRO A 119 18.65 1.06 10.05
N GLN A 120 17.41 1.16 10.51
CA GLN A 120 16.23 1.24 9.64
C GLN A 120 15.46 2.52 9.93
N SER A 121 15.24 3.34 8.89
CA SER A 121 14.41 4.55 9.00
C SER A 121 13.82 4.91 7.65
N ARG A 122 12.66 5.57 7.65
CA ARG A 122 12.06 6.16 6.45
C ARG A 122 12.52 7.60 6.19
N SER A 123 13.08 8.26 7.20
CA SER A 123 13.50 9.66 7.12
C SER A 123 14.94 9.86 6.58
N ASN A 124 15.68 8.78 6.35
CA ASN A 124 17.02 8.81 5.77
C ASN A 124 17.10 7.87 4.58
N ALA A 125 17.60 8.35 3.44
CA ALA A 125 17.64 7.58 2.20
C ALA A 125 18.42 6.27 2.33
N LEU A 126 19.61 6.28 2.96
CA LEU A 126 20.43 5.08 3.16
C LEU A 126 19.75 4.08 4.10
N PHE A 127 19.22 4.55 5.23
CA PHE A 127 18.53 3.69 6.19
C PHE A 127 17.22 3.13 5.64
N ASN A 128 16.58 3.85 4.73
CA ASN A 128 15.41 3.36 4.01
C ASN A 128 15.77 2.22 3.02
N VAL A 129 16.96 2.29 2.38
CA VAL A 129 17.47 1.17 1.58
C VAL A 129 17.74 -0.04 2.47
N PHE A 130 18.42 0.14 3.60
CA PHE A 130 18.65 -0.96 4.56
C PHE A 130 17.33 -1.57 5.03
N ARG A 131 16.33 -0.76 5.36
CA ARG A 131 15.00 -1.24 5.74
C ARG A 131 14.35 -2.11 4.66
N LYS A 132 14.47 -1.72 3.37
CA LYS A 132 13.95 -2.52 2.25
C LYS A 132 14.70 -3.84 2.11
N ILE A 133 16.02 -3.84 2.24
CA ILE A 133 16.86 -5.05 2.20
C ILE A 133 16.52 -6.00 3.36
N VAL A 134 16.40 -5.48 4.58
CA VAL A 134 16.04 -6.28 5.75
C VAL A 134 14.65 -6.90 5.60
N LYS A 135 13.64 -6.12 5.18
CA LYS A 135 12.30 -6.65 4.89
C LYS A 135 12.30 -7.73 3.83
N TYR A 136 13.07 -7.55 2.75
CA TYR A 136 13.20 -8.56 1.72
C TYR A 136 13.86 -9.83 2.26
N ALA A 137 14.98 -9.69 2.97
CA ALA A 137 15.72 -10.81 3.54
C ALA A 137 14.89 -11.63 4.53
N GLU A 138 14.03 -10.99 5.31
CA GLU A 138 13.12 -11.64 6.23
C GLU A 138 12.13 -12.58 5.51
N GLY A 139 11.59 -12.16 4.37
CA GLY A 139 10.65 -12.97 3.58
C GLY A 139 11.31 -13.91 2.56
N ALA A 140 12.61 -13.75 2.28
CA ALA A 140 13.27 -14.43 1.19
C ALA A 140 13.32 -15.97 1.31
N SER A 141 13.31 -16.51 2.54
CA SER A 141 13.28 -17.95 2.83
C SER A 141 11.88 -18.52 3.02
N MET A 142 10.87 -17.66 3.08
CA MET A 142 9.48 -18.06 3.30
C MET A 142 8.87 -18.59 2.01
N THR A 143 7.79 -19.35 2.14
CA THR A 143 6.91 -19.61 1.00
C THR A 143 6.34 -18.32 0.45
N THR A 144 5.90 -18.29 -0.80
CA THR A 144 5.34 -17.07 -1.41
C THR A 144 4.13 -16.57 -0.64
N ALA A 145 3.29 -17.45 -0.09
CA ALA A 145 2.15 -17.08 0.72
C ALA A 145 2.55 -16.40 2.04
N GLU A 146 3.50 -16.98 2.77
CA GLU A 146 4.02 -16.41 4.02
C GLU A 146 4.69 -15.07 3.78
N ALA A 147 5.54 -14.96 2.75
CA ALA A 147 6.19 -13.71 2.36
C ALA A 147 5.16 -12.64 1.99
N TYR A 148 4.08 -13.02 1.27
CA TYR A 148 3.00 -12.11 0.92
C TYR A 148 2.37 -11.50 2.17
N TYR A 149 1.91 -12.32 3.11
CA TYR A 149 1.31 -11.82 4.37
C TYR A 149 2.31 -10.99 5.17
N LYS A 150 3.56 -11.43 5.27
CA LYS A 150 4.61 -10.70 5.98
C LYS A 150 4.86 -9.31 5.39
N TRP A 151 4.86 -9.18 4.07
CA TRP A 151 5.12 -7.89 3.42
C TRP A 151 3.90 -6.98 3.38
N CYS A 152 2.69 -7.51 3.52
CA CYS A 152 1.45 -6.74 3.68
C CYS A 152 1.18 -6.31 5.12
N SER A 153 1.73 -7.00 6.12
CA SER A 153 1.43 -6.76 7.53
C SER A 153 2.19 -5.57 8.11
N PHE A 154 1.51 -4.78 8.94
CA PHE A 154 2.11 -3.71 9.74
C PHE A 154 2.69 -4.23 11.08
N ALA A 155 2.05 -5.25 11.67
CA ALA A 155 2.47 -5.92 12.90
C ALA A 155 2.75 -7.40 12.65
N SER A 156 3.48 -8.05 13.55
CA SER A 156 3.61 -9.50 13.47
C SER A 156 2.32 -10.18 13.90
N GLU A 157 2.10 -11.40 13.41
CA GLU A 157 0.96 -12.22 13.81
C GLU A 157 0.92 -12.47 15.31
N ASN A 158 2.09 -12.72 15.92
CA ASN A 158 2.20 -12.92 17.36
C ASN A 158 1.83 -11.66 18.15
N ASP A 159 2.23 -10.47 17.68
CA ASP A 159 1.86 -9.21 18.34
C ASP A 159 0.34 -8.98 18.25
N ALA A 160 -0.28 -9.28 17.10
CA ALA A 160 -1.72 -9.17 16.93
C ALA A 160 -2.48 -10.16 17.83
N LEU A 161 -2.03 -11.43 17.88
CA LEU A 161 -2.65 -12.44 18.75
C LEU A 161 -2.49 -12.10 20.24
N ALA A 162 -1.38 -11.49 20.64
CA ALA A 162 -1.15 -11.08 22.04
C ALA A 162 -2.14 -9.99 22.52
N LEU A 163 -2.76 -9.27 21.62
CA LEU A 163 -3.79 -8.27 21.93
C LEU A 163 -5.21 -8.87 22.06
N LEU A 164 -5.41 -10.11 21.62
CA LEU A 164 -6.71 -10.76 21.67
C LEU A 164 -6.92 -11.45 23.04
N HIS A 165 -8.10 -11.30 23.61
CA HIS A 165 -8.51 -12.05 24.81
C HIS A 165 -8.81 -13.52 24.50
N ASP A 166 -9.32 -13.82 23.30
CA ASP A 166 -9.55 -15.17 22.83
C ASP A 166 -8.38 -15.63 21.96
N THR A 167 -7.66 -16.65 22.41
CA THR A 167 -6.51 -17.24 21.72
C THR A 167 -6.89 -18.37 20.75
N ASN A 168 -8.19 -18.69 20.58
CA ASN A 168 -8.65 -19.75 19.69
C ASN A 168 -8.87 -19.29 18.25
N VAL A 169 -8.27 -18.18 17.84
CA VAL A 169 -8.37 -17.66 16.46
C VAL A 169 -7.52 -18.53 15.53
N ASP A 170 -8.17 -19.21 14.59
CA ASP A 170 -7.48 -19.93 13.52
C ASP A 170 -7.06 -18.96 12.42
N VAL A 171 -5.82 -18.44 12.55
CA VAL A 171 -5.23 -17.49 11.60
C VAL A 171 -5.07 -18.12 10.22
N THR A 172 -4.82 -19.43 10.15
CA THR A 172 -4.68 -20.14 8.86
C THR A 172 -6.00 -20.17 8.12
N ALA A 173 -7.11 -20.45 8.81
CA ALA A 173 -8.45 -20.39 8.23
C ALA A 173 -8.82 -18.98 7.79
N LEU A 174 -8.46 -17.94 8.55
CA LEU A 174 -8.66 -16.54 8.14
C LEU A 174 -7.89 -16.20 6.86
N LYS A 175 -6.62 -16.55 6.80
CA LYS A 175 -5.78 -16.32 5.62
C LYS A 175 -6.34 -17.03 4.38
N SER A 176 -6.79 -18.28 4.53
CA SER A 176 -7.31 -19.08 3.42
C SER A 176 -8.59 -18.52 2.79
N ARG A 177 -9.33 -17.64 3.50
CA ARG A 177 -10.54 -16.97 2.94
C ARG A 177 -10.23 -16.03 1.79
N TYR A 178 -9.04 -15.42 1.78
CA TYR A 178 -8.69 -14.44 0.76
C TYR A 178 -8.08 -15.12 -0.46
N PHE A 179 -7.18 -16.05 -0.24
CA PHE A 179 -6.58 -16.85 -1.32
C PHE A 179 -5.81 -18.04 -0.77
N THR A 180 -5.69 -19.06 -1.61
CA THR A 180 -4.74 -20.14 -1.46
C THR A 180 -3.88 -20.15 -2.72
N PHE A 181 -2.56 -20.04 -2.56
CA PHE A 181 -1.66 -20.19 -3.69
C PHE A 181 -1.50 -21.67 -4.02
N GLY A 182 -1.51 -22.00 -5.32
CA GLY A 182 -1.15 -23.32 -5.81
C GLY A 182 0.37 -23.58 -5.73
N GLU A 183 0.81 -24.75 -6.21
CA GLU A 183 2.23 -25.10 -6.22
C GLU A 183 3.09 -24.17 -7.10
N ALA A 184 2.52 -23.68 -8.21
CA ALA A 184 3.17 -22.75 -9.13
C ALA A 184 2.50 -21.38 -9.02
N VAL A 185 3.09 -20.50 -8.20
CA VAL A 185 2.60 -19.12 -8.03
C VAL A 185 3.16 -18.22 -9.11
N THR A 186 2.30 -17.44 -9.74
CA THR A 186 2.65 -16.40 -10.73
C THR A 186 2.52 -15.00 -10.14
N MET A 187 3.05 -13.99 -10.82
CA MET A 187 2.81 -12.60 -10.42
C MET A 187 1.34 -12.20 -10.51
N ASN A 188 0.58 -12.73 -11.45
CA ASN A 188 -0.85 -12.46 -11.54
C ASN A 188 -1.63 -13.01 -10.32
N ASP A 189 -1.19 -14.14 -9.74
CA ASP A 189 -1.78 -14.66 -8.50
C ASP A 189 -1.52 -13.72 -7.33
N ILE A 190 -0.32 -13.14 -7.23
CA ILE A 190 0.04 -12.14 -6.23
C ILE A 190 -0.82 -10.88 -6.38
N LEU A 191 -0.99 -10.37 -7.61
CA LEU A 191 -1.81 -9.19 -7.87
C LEU A 191 -3.29 -9.45 -7.57
N LEU A 192 -3.80 -10.63 -7.90
CA LEU A 192 -5.16 -11.01 -7.56
C LEU A 192 -5.38 -11.12 -6.04
N ALA A 193 -4.38 -11.64 -5.31
CA ALA A 193 -4.40 -11.65 -3.85
C ALA A 193 -4.46 -10.23 -3.27
N ASP A 194 -3.68 -9.30 -3.84
CA ASP A 194 -3.68 -7.89 -3.45
C ASP A 194 -5.04 -7.21 -3.71
N GLN A 195 -5.65 -7.49 -4.86
CA GLN A 195 -6.99 -6.97 -5.18
C GLN A 195 -8.04 -7.46 -4.17
N LYS A 196 -7.96 -8.73 -3.75
CA LYS A 196 -8.92 -9.32 -2.79
C LYS A 196 -8.68 -8.90 -1.34
N LEU A 197 -7.44 -8.70 -0.95
CA LEU A 197 -7.09 -8.41 0.45
C LEU A 197 -6.80 -6.94 0.67
N VAL A 198 -5.75 -6.41 0.08
CA VAL A 198 -5.26 -5.05 0.36
C VAL A 198 -6.17 -4.00 -0.27
N LEU A 199 -6.50 -4.14 -1.56
CA LEU A 199 -7.36 -3.18 -2.23
C LEU A 199 -8.72 -3.09 -1.55
N ALA A 200 -9.40 -4.21 -1.35
CA ALA A 200 -10.77 -4.23 -0.83
C ALA A 200 -10.86 -3.79 0.64
N ASN A 201 -9.92 -4.24 1.50
CA ASN A 201 -10.05 -4.07 2.95
C ASN A 201 -9.21 -2.92 3.52
N ASP A 202 -8.26 -2.38 2.73
CA ASP A 202 -7.41 -1.27 3.15
C ASP A 202 -7.62 -0.06 2.24
N MET A 203 -7.20 -0.12 0.97
CA MET A 203 -7.19 1.04 0.08
C MET A 203 -8.58 1.63 -0.14
N LEU A 204 -9.56 0.81 -0.55
CA LEU A 204 -10.92 1.30 -0.83
C LEU A 204 -11.66 1.69 0.46
N THR A 205 -11.47 0.94 1.54
CA THR A 205 -12.04 1.30 2.86
C THR A 205 -11.53 2.66 3.32
N LYS A 206 -10.22 2.93 3.17
CA LYS A 206 -9.62 4.21 3.47
C LYS A 206 -10.23 5.34 2.64
N VAL A 207 -10.23 5.17 1.32
CA VAL A 207 -10.72 6.21 0.40
C VAL A 207 -12.19 6.51 0.66
N ASP A 208 -13.03 5.48 0.79
CA ASP A 208 -14.46 5.63 1.04
C ASP A 208 -14.71 6.37 2.36
N ARG A 209 -14.16 5.89 3.47
CA ARG A 209 -14.38 6.50 4.79
C ARG A 209 -13.89 7.93 4.86
N MET A 210 -12.66 8.20 4.38
CA MET A 210 -12.07 9.53 4.47
C MET A 210 -12.73 10.54 3.53
N SER A 211 -13.21 10.11 2.37
CA SER A 211 -13.92 10.98 1.44
C SER A 211 -15.36 11.24 1.89
N MET A 212 -16.07 10.21 2.36
CA MET A 212 -17.45 10.35 2.82
C MET A 212 -17.57 11.16 4.12
N ASP A 213 -16.58 11.05 5.01
CA ASP A 213 -16.47 11.90 6.20
C ASP A 213 -16.46 13.40 5.84
N ASN A 214 -15.95 13.73 4.66
CA ASN A 214 -15.95 15.07 4.10
C ASN A 214 -17.06 15.31 3.05
N SER A 215 -18.01 14.39 2.90
CA SER A 215 -19.10 14.46 1.90
C SER A 215 -18.60 14.63 0.45
N LEU A 216 -17.41 14.12 0.13
CA LEU A 216 -16.81 14.11 -1.20
C LEU A 216 -17.00 12.73 -1.83
N GLU A 217 -17.65 12.65 -3.00
CA GLU A 217 -17.72 11.40 -3.75
C GLU A 217 -16.41 11.18 -4.50
N VAL A 218 -15.73 10.06 -4.23
CA VAL A 218 -14.51 9.67 -4.96
C VAL A 218 -14.81 8.45 -5.84
N ARG A 219 -14.45 8.55 -7.12
CA ARG A 219 -14.57 7.47 -8.10
C ARG A 219 -13.20 7.01 -8.54
N THR A 220 -13.06 5.70 -8.78
CA THR A 220 -11.83 5.00 -9.11
C THR A 220 -11.89 4.39 -10.51
N PRO A 221 -11.59 5.13 -11.59
CA PRO A 221 -11.74 4.65 -12.97
C PRO A 221 -10.91 3.41 -13.30
N PHE A 222 -9.78 3.19 -12.61
CA PHE A 222 -8.95 1.98 -12.77
C PHE A 222 -9.67 0.71 -12.33
N LEU A 223 -10.74 0.83 -11.53
CA LEU A 223 -11.52 -0.28 -11.01
C LEU A 223 -12.84 -0.51 -11.78
N ASP A 224 -13.00 0.09 -12.96
CA ASP A 224 -14.02 -0.36 -13.90
C ASP A 224 -13.83 -1.87 -14.16
N HIS A 225 -14.89 -2.66 -13.99
CA HIS A 225 -14.77 -4.12 -14.02
C HIS A 225 -14.26 -4.64 -15.36
N THR A 226 -14.66 -4.03 -16.48
CA THR A 226 -14.20 -4.42 -17.83
C THR A 226 -12.71 -4.13 -18.00
N PHE A 227 -12.25 -3.02 -17.44
CA PHE A 227 -10.84 -2.66 -17.44
C PHE A 227 -10.00 -3.61 -16.56
N VAL A 228 -10.49 -3.92 -15.35
CA VAL A 228 -9.82 -4.86 -14.43
C VAL A 228 -9.72 -6.26 -15.06
N GLU A 229 -10.82 -6.76 -15.65
CA GLU A 229 -10.85 -8.05 -16.35
C GLU A 229 -9.83 -8.09 -17.49
N PHE A 230 -9.79 -7.03 -18.31
CA PHE A 230 -8.80 -6.91 -19.37
C PHE A 230 -7.36 -6.91 -18.83
N VAL A 231 -7.06 -6.07 -17.85
CA VAL A 231 -5.70 -6.00 -17.26
C VAL A 231 -5.31 -7.33 -16.60
N ASN A 232 -6.24 -7.98 -15.89
CA ASN A 232 -5.96 -9.28 -15.26
C ASN A 232 -5.71 -10.40 -16.29
N SER A 233 -6.24 -10.28 -17.51
CA SER A 233 -5.96 -11.22 -18.59
C SER A 233 -4.56 -11.07 -19.22
N LEU A 234 -3.89 -9.93 -18.99
CA LEU A 234 -2.56 -9.69 -19.55
C LEU A 234 -1.49 -10.56 -18.85
N PRO A 235 -0.52 -11.10 -19.60
CA PRO A 235 0.67 -11.71 -19.04
C PRO A 235 1.41 -10.74 -18.09
N SER A 236 1.98 -11.28 -17.02
CA SER A 236 2.63 -10.46 -15.97
C SER A 236 3.80 -9.61 -16.47
N GLU A 237 4.44 -10.02 -17.57
CA GLU A 237 5.57 -9.31 -18.19
C GLU A 237 5.19 -7.90 -18.71
N TYR A 238 3.92 -7.69 -19.01
CA TYR A 238 3.41 -6.36 -19.38
C TYR A 238 3.19 -5.45 -18.17
N LYS A 239 3.14 -6.01 -16.97
CA LYS A 239 2.90 -5.28 -15.71
C LYS A 239 4.19 -5.07 -14.92
N ILE A 240 5.08 -6.07 -14.92
CA ILE A 240 6.36 -6.03 -14.22
C ILE A 240 7.41 -6.85 -14.98
N ASN A 241 8.56 -6.26 -15.26
CA ASN A 241 9.64 -6.89 -16.04
C ASN A 241 11.03 -6.74 -15.42
N GLY A 242 11.12 -6.31 -14.16
CA GLY A 242 12.38 -6.17 -13.42
C GLY A 242 13.26 -4.98 -13.81
N LYS A 243 12.76 -4.03 -14.59
CA LYS A 243 13.48 -2.81 -14.99
C LYS A 243 12.98 -1.60 -14.22
#